data_30f56a60f944b149571802913f37004a
#
_entry.id   30f56a60f944b149571802913f37004a
#
_cell.length_a   1.000
_cell.length_b   1.000
_cell.length_c   1.000
_cell.angle_alpha   90.00
_cell.angle_beta   90.00
_cell.angle_gamma   90.00
#
_symmetry.space_group_name_H-M   'P 1'
#
loop_
_entity.id
_entity.type
_entity.pdbx_description
1 polymer ?
#
loop_
_entity_poly.entity_id
_entity_poly.type
_entity_poly.pdbx_seq_one_letter_code
_entity_poly.pdbx_strand_id
1 'polypeptide(L)'
;MQIVLYYAPNACSLVPYVTLTEAGAGFEVRTLNMRKEEQRSAAYVKLNPKHKVPLLVVDGRPLSENVAIQVWIAHHFPQARLLPADPWQELQAVSILAWCASGMHPYLSRINSTAKVCDLPGAEESVRKLATRLLFESFAIADTMLEGREYFFDHFTAADAHFFWCFRRGQQLGVDASGFKSCVAHFERLQSRPSIQKVLGFEKSVLQKFASAA
;
A
#
# COMPACT_ATOMS: atom_id res chain seq x y z
N MET A 1 -13.88 -4.86 -20.28
CA MET A 1 -12.88 -5.31 -19.28
C MET A 1 -13.52 -5.21 -17.91
N GLN A 2 -13.67 -6.33 -17.21
CA GLN A 2 -14.18 -6.40 -15.86
C GLN A 2 -12.99 -6.41 -14.88
N ILE A 3 -12.96 -5.47 -13.94
CA ILE A 3 -11.90 -5.36 -12.93
C ILE A 3 -12.51 -5.54 -11.56
N VAL A 4 -11.98 -6.47 -10.76
CA VAL A 4 -12.35 -6.69 -9.36
C VAL A 4 -11.11 -6.56 -8.49
N LEU A 5 -11.15 -5.66 -7.52
CA LEU A 5 -10.10 -5.48 -6.52
C LEU A 5 -10.53 -6.12 -5.19
N TYR A 6 -9.76 -7.09 -4.71
CA TYR A 6 -9.90 -7.58 -3.32
C TYR A 6 -9.10 -6.68 -2.38
N TYR A 7 -9.81 -6.14 -1.41
CA TYR A 7 -9.36 -5.07 -0.53
C TYR A 7 -9.55 -5.45 0.95
N ALA A 8 -8.62 -5.02 1.79
CA ALA A 8 -8.82 -5.04 3.24
C ALA A 8 -8.44 -3.68 3.84
N PRO A 9 -9.19 -3.17 4.84
CA PRO A 9 -8.84 -1.93 5.53
C PRO A 9 -7.44 -1.97 6.15
N ASN A 10 -6.75 -0.83 6.14
CA ASN A 10 -5.38 -0.64 6.63
C ASN A 10 -4.30 -1.45 5.89
N ALA A 11 -4.66 -2.23 4.88
CA ALA A 11 -3.72 -3.02 4.08
C ALA A 11 -3.23 -2.27 2.83
N CYS A 12 -2.14 -2.77 2.24
CA CYS A 12 -1.55 -2.21 1.03
C CYS A 12 -2.44 -2.31 -0.22
N SER A 13 -3.63 -2.92 -0.11
CA SER A 13 -4.68 -2.86 -1.13
C SER A 13 -5.27 -1.45 -1.32
N LEU A 14 -4.95 -0.51 -0.44
CA LEU A 14 -5.18 0.92 -0.64
C LEU A 14 -4.51 1.41 -1.93
N VAL A 15 -3.29 0.93 -2.21
CA VAL A 15 -2.49 1.41 -3.36
C VAL A 15 -3.20 1.19 -4.69
N PRO A 16 -3.60 -0.03 -5.08
CA PRO A 16 -4.34 -0.22 -6.34
C PRO A 16 -5.72 0.42 -6.34
N TYR A 17 -6.37 0.62 -5.19
CA TYR A 17 -7.61 1.39 -5.15
C TYR A 17 -7.38 2.84 -5.60
N VAL A 18 -6.32 3.47 -5.08
CA VAL A 18 -5.94 4.85 -5.45
C VAL A 18 -5.62 4.92 -6.95
N THR A 19 -4.73 4.06 -7.43
CA THR A 19 -4.25 4.13 -8.82
C THR A 19 -5.33 3.77 -9.85
N LEU A 20 -6.23 2.82 -9.55
CA LEU A 20 -7.43 2.57 -10.39
C LEU A 20 -8.37 3.77 -10.40
N THR A 21 -8.51 4.48 -9.27
CA THR A 21 -9.30 5.72 -9.20
C THR A 21 -8.67 6.83 -10.02
N GLU A 22 -7.35 7.05 -9.93
CA GLU A 22 -6.60 8.02 -10.74
C GLU A 22 -6.69 7.69 -12.25
N ALA A 23 -6.69 6.41 -12.57
CA ALA A 23 -6.85 5.94 -13.94
C ALA A 23 -8.26 6.15 -14.51
N GLY A 24 -9.24 6.57 -13.69
CA GLY A 24 -10.65 6.65 -14.10
C GLY A 24 -11.24 5.27 -14.42
N ALA A 25 -10.64 4.19 -13.96
CA ALA A 25 -11.10 2.84 -14.23
C ALA A 25 -12.42 2.54 -13.51
N GLY A 26 -13.34 1.87 -14.21
CA GLY A 26 -14.49 1.23 -13.56
C GLY A 26 -14.05 -0.10 -12.94
N PHE A 27 -14.22 -0.25 -11.62
CA PHE A 27 -13.86 -1.48 -10.91
C PHE A 27 -14.81 -1.78 -9.75
N GLU A 28 -15.01 -3.08 -9.49
CA GLU A 28 -15.69 -3.61 -8.30
C GLU A 28 -14.69 -3.78 -7.16
N VAL A 29 -15.12 -3.51 -5.92
CA VAL A 29 -14.30 -3.78 -4.73
C VAL A 29 -14.95 -4.88 -3.90
N ARG A 30 -14.21 -5.95 -3.65
CA ARG A 30 -14.58 -7.02 -2.73
C ARG A 30 -13.74 -6.93 -1.47
N THR A 31 -14.40 -6.64 -0.34
CA THR A 31 -13.73 -6.46 0.94
C THR A 31 -13.51 -7.80 1.64
N LEU A 32 -12.36 -7.95 2.30
CA LEU A 32 -12.03 -9.09 3.14
C LEU A 32 -11.82 -8.64 4.58
N ASN A 33 -12.49 -9.31 5.52
CA ASN A 33 -12.25 -9.12 6.94
C ASN A 33 -11.08 -9.99 7.39
N MET A 34 -9.89 -9.36 7.52
CA MET A 34 -8.67 -10.06 7.91
C MET A 34 -8.72 -10.60 9.35
N ARG A 35 -9.57 -10.03 10.23
CA ARG A 35 -9.76 -10.53 11.60
C ARG A 35 -10.56 -11.84 11.62
N LYS A 36 -11.48 -12.01 10.67
CA LYS A 36 -12.25 -13.25 10.46
C LYS A 36 -11.53 -14.24 9.54
N GLU A 37 -10.29 -13.97 9.18
CA GLU A 37 -9.44 -14.77 8.31
C GLU A 37 -10.07 -15.12 6.93
N GLU A 38 -10.92 -14.21 6.40
CA GLU A 38 -11.58 -14.42 5.10
C GLU A 38 -10.61 -14.62 3.94
N GLN A 39 -9.36 -14.12 4.04
CA GLN A 39 -8.28 -14.39 3.09
C GLN A 39 -7.83 -15.86 3.09
N ARG A 40 -8.27 -16.66 4.05
CA ARG A 40 -8.00 -18.12 4.14
C ARG A 40 -9.19 -18.97 3.72
N SER A 41 -10.29 -18.35 3.33
CA SER A 41 -11.46 -19.08 2.82
C SER A 41 -11.10 -19.89 1.57
N ALA A 42 -11.70 -21.05 1.40
CA ALA A 42 -11.45 -21.93 0.25
C ALA A 42 -11.72 -21.22 -1.10
N ALA A 43 -12.70 -20.31 -1.13
CA ALA A 43 -13.02 -19.52 -2.31
C ALA A 43 -11.90 -18.53 -2.66
N TYR A 44 -11.34 -17.81 -1.66
CA TYR A 44 -10.28 -16.86 -1.90
C TYR A 44 -8.94 -17.54 -2.21
N VAL A 45 -8.62 -18.64 -1.53
CA VAL A 45 -7.37 -19.40 -1.73
C VAL A 45 -7.24 -19.93 -3.16
N LYS A 46 -8.35 -20.30 -3.80
CA LYS A 46 -8.37 -20.69 -5.23
C LYS A 46 -7.92 -19.55 -6.15
N LEU A 47 -8.19 -18.31 -5.77
CA LEU A 47 -7.78 -17.13 -6.54
C LEU A 47 -6.38 -16.66 -6.18
N ASN A 48 -6.03 -16.71 -4.89
CA ASN A 48 -4.72 -16.29 -4.38
C ASN A 48 -4.21 -17.22 -3.28
N PRO A 49 -3.41 -18.24 -3.63
CA PRO A 49 -2.86 -19.19 -2.65
C PRO A 49 -1.88 -18.57 -1.65
N LYS A 50 -1.48 -17.30 -1.85
CA LYS A 50 -0.63 -16.56 -0.91
C LYS A 50 -1.39 -16.02 0.31
N HIS A 51 -2.72 -16.10 0.34
CA HIS A 51 -3.59 -15.60 1.43
C HIS A 51 -3.39 -14.11 1.76
N LYS A 52 -3.11 -13.27 0.77
CA LYS A 52 -2.80 -11.85 0.95
C LYS A 52 -3.65 -10.96 0.03
N VAL A 53 -3.80 -9.71 0.42
CA VAL A 53 -4.28 -8.62 -0.43
C VAL A 53 -3.10 -7.69 -0.75
N PRO A 54 -3.17 -6.91 -1.85
CA PRO A 54 -4.20 -6.89 -2.86
C PRO A 54 -4.21 -8.13 -3.75
N LEU A 55 -5.37 -8.40 -4.33
CA LEU A 55 -5.53 -9.26 -5.48
C LEU A 55 -6.38 -8.48 -6.49
N LEU A 56 -5.91 -8.35 -7.71
CA LEU A 56 -6.67 -7.82 -8.84
C LEU A 56 -7.14 -9.00 -9.70
N VAL A 57 -8.41 -9.02 -10.06
CA VAL A 57 -8.94 -10.00 -11.02
C VAL A 57 -9.44 -9.23 -12.25
N VAL A 58 -8.86 -9.54 -13.40
CA VAL A 58 -9.18 -8.88 -14.68
C VAL A 58 -9.72 -9.94 -15.64
N ASP A 59 -10.99 -9.79 -16.06
CA ASP A 59 -11.67 -10.74 -16.93
C ASP A 59 -11.48 -12.20 -16.45
N GLY A 60 -11.65 -12.43 -15.14
CA GLY A 60 -11.49 -13.72 -14.49
C GLY A 60 -10.03 -14.15 -14.20
N ARG A 61 -9.03 -13.41 -14.64
CA ARG A 61 -7.59 -13.74 -14.45
C ARG A 61 -7.03 -13.05 -13.22
N PRO A 62 -6.54 -13.78 -12.20
CA PRO A 62 -5.99 -13.20 -10.99
C PRO A 62 -4.56 -12.68 -11.19
N LEU A 63 -4.27 -11.50 -10.62
CA LEU A 63 -2.96 -10.89 -10.53
C LEU A 63 -2.71 -10.45 -9.09
N SER A 64 -1.66 -10.96 -8.47
CA SER A 64 -1.23 -10.58 -7.12
C SER A 64 0.09 -9.81 -7.17
N GLU A 65 0.54 -9.29 -6.02
CA GLU A 65 1.67 -8.40 -5.79
C GLU A 65 1.43 -6.96 -6.26
N ASN A 66 1.62 -6.04 -5.32
CA ASN A 66 1.38 -4.62 -5.57
C ASN A 66 2.18 -4.10 -6.78
N VAL A 67 3.47 -4.43 -6.85
CA VAL A 67 4.33 -3.97 -7.95
C VAL A 67 3.77 -4.39 -9.31
N ALA A 68 3.43 -5.67 -9.47
CA ALA A 68 2.87 -6.19 -10.71
C ALA A 68 1.52 -5.54 -11.06
N ILE A 69 0.66 -5.34 -10.05
CA ILE A 69 -0.64 -4.68 -10.22
C ILE A 69 -0.45 -3.23 -10.67
N GLN A 70 0.51 -2.48 -10.08
CA GLN A 70 0.76 -1.10 -10.46
C GLN A 70 1.28 -0.98 -11.89
N VAL A 71 2.21 -1.84 -12.29
CA VAL A 71 2.71 -1.90 -13.68
C VAL A 71 1.57 -2.23 -14.63
N TRP A 72 0.73 -3.21 -14.30
CA TRP A 72 -0.43 -3.55 -15.12
C TRP A 72 -1.39 -2.36 -15.29
N ILE A 73 -1.73 -1.65 -14.18
CA ILE A 73 -2.63 -0.48 -14.22
C ILE A 73 -2.03 0.62 -15.10
N ALA A 74 -0.75 0.96 -14.90
CA ALA A 74 -0.08 2.01 -15.65
C ALA A 74 -0.05 1.75 -17.16
N HIS A 75 0.21 0.51 -17.58
CA HIS A 75 0.25 0.13 -18.98
C HIS A 75 -1.15 0.03 -19.63
N HIS A 76 -2.18 -0.32 -18.86
CA HIS A 76 -3.56 -0.39 -19.38
C HIS A 76 -4.27 0.97 -19.40
N PHE A 77 -3.81 1.92 -18.58
CA PHE A 77 -4.36 3.27 -18.48
C PHE A 77 -3.25 4.33 -18.62
N PRO A 78 -2.55 4.38 -19.77
CA PRO A 78 -1.37 5.25 -19.96
C PRO A 78 -1.69 6.75 -19.81
N GLN A 79 -2.94 7.16 -20.05
CA GLN A 79 -3.39 8.54 -19.84
C GLN A 79 -3.31 9.00 -18.39
N ALA A 80 -3.31 8.07 -17.42
CA ALA A 80 -3.20 8.41 -16.00
C ALA A 80 -1.76 8.70 -15.56
N ARG A 81 -0.76 8.44 -16.40
CA ARG A 81 0.66 8.72 -16.15
C ARG A 81 1.13 8.19 -14.78
N LEU A 82 0.68 6.96 -14.41
CA LEU A 82 1.01 6.36 -13.10
C LEU A 82 2.45 5.84 -13.01
N LEU A 83 3.16 5.80 -14.11
CA LEU A 83 4.60 5.62 -14.22
C LEU A 83 5.16 6.71 -15.14
N PRO A 84 6.43 7.13 -14.98
CA PRO A 84 7.08 8.05 -15.90
C PRO A 84 7.15 7.49 -17.33
N ALA A 85 7.14 8.39 -18.32
CA ALA A 85 7.21 7.99 -19.73
C ALA A 85 8.64 7.64 -20.20
N ASP A 86 9.66 8.19 -19.55
CA ASP A 86 11.05 7.83 -19.81
C ASP A 86 11.34 6.42 -19.27
N PRO A 87 11.87 5.50 -20.10
CA PRO A 87 12.06 4.10 -19.69
C PRO A 87 12.96 3.91 -18.47
N TRP A 88 13.96 4.78 -18.28
CA TRP A 88 14.83 4.69 -17.11
C TRP A 88 14.11 5.16 -15.85
N GLN A 89 13.37 6.27 -15.93
CA GLN A 89 12.56 6.74 -14.82
C GLN A 89 11.42 5.78 -14.49
N GLU A 90 10.83 5.10 -15.48
CA GLU A 90 9.86 4.03 -15.25
C GLU A 90 10.46 2.92 -14.37
N LEU A 91 11.66 2.45 -14.70
CA LEU A 91 12.38 1.46 -13.89
C LEU A 91 12.71 1.97 -12.49
N GLN A 92 13.04 3.26 -12.35
CA GLN A 92 13.25 3.88 -11.04
C GLN A 92 11.94 3.92 -10.22
N ALA A 93 10.80 4.20 -10.85
CA ALA A 93 9.50 4.16 -10.18
C ALA A 93 9.14 2.73 -9.75
N VAL A 94 9.38 1.74 -10.60
CA VAL A 94 9.22 0.31 -10.26
C VAL A 94 10.16 -0.09 -9.11
N SER A 95 11.38 0.44 -9.09
CA SER A 95 12.34 0.21 -7.99
C SER A 95 11.81 0.76 -6.66
N ILE A 96 11.21 1.96 -6.65
CA ILE A 96 10.59 2.53 -5.44
C ILE A 96 9.38 1.68 -5.01
N LEU A 97 8.54 1.22 -5.95
CA LEU A 97 7.43 0.31 -5.66
C LEU A 97 7.92 -0.99 -5.01
N ALA A 98 8.99 -1.58 -5.56
CA ALA A 98 9.61 -2.79 -5.03
C ALA A 98 10.21 -2.55 -3.64
N TRP A 99 10.88 -1.42 -3.43
CA TRP A 99 11.41 -1.03 -2.13
C TRP A 99 10.31 -0.82 -1.08
N CYS A 100 9.21 -0.17 -1.41
CA CYS A 100 8.05 -0.09 -0.51
C CYS A 100 7.54 -1.49 -0.11
N ALA A 101 7.49 -2.43 -1.07
CA ALA A 101 6.99 -3.79 -0.83
C ALA A 101 7.97 -4.66 -0.02
N SER A 102 9.29 -4.54 -0.25
CA SER A 102 10.32 -5.40 0.35
C SER A 102 11.13 -4.75 1.47
N GLY A 103 11.27 -3.42 1.46
CA GLY A 103 12.10 -2.67 2.39
C GLY A 103 11.33 -1.90 3.47
N MET A 104 10.02 -1.63 3.29
CA MET A 104 9.19 -0.94 4.28
C MET A 104 8.06 -1.82 4.82
N HIS A 105 7.28 -2.43 3.94
CA HIS A 105 6.13 -3.26 4.32
C HIS A 105 6.49 -4.40 5.30
N PRO A 106 7.60 -5.14 5.15
CA PRO A 106 7.99 -6.15 6.13
C PRO A 106 8.22 -5.59 7.53
N TYR A 107 8.80 -4.38 7.65
CA TYR A 107 9.00 -3.74 8.95
C TYR A 107 7.67 -3.32 9.57
N LEU A 108 6.76 -2.74 8.80
CA LEU A 108 5.40 -2.43 9.22
C LEU A 108 4.65 -3.68 9.70
N SER A 109 4.83 -4.81 9.01
CA SER A 109 4.23 -6.09 9.40
C SER A 109 4.78 -6.60 10.74
N ARG A 110 6.08 -6.45 11.00
CA ARG A 110 6.73 -6.80 12.26
C ARG A 110 6.27 -5.92 13.41
N ILE A 111 6.15 -4.61 13.18
CA ILE A 111 5.60 -3.67 14.16
C ILE A 111 4.15 -4.02 14.51
N ASN A 112 3.34 -4.37 13.50
CA ASN A 112 1.93 -4.69 13.68
C ASN A 112 1.69 -6.04 14.37
N SER A 113 2.53 -7.04 14.11
CA SER A 113 2.35 -8.42 14.60
C SER A 113 3.68 -9.14 14.71
N THR A 114 4.34 -8.95 15.85
CA THR A 114 5.67 -9.52 16.17
C THR A 114 5.65 -11.05 16.18
N ALA A 115 4.57 -11.64 16.70
CA ALA A 115 4.40 -13.11 16.78
C ALA A 115 4.37 -13.83 15.42
N LYS A 116 4.22 -13.10 14.30
CA LYS A 116 4.31 -13.70 12.96
C LYS A 116 5.73 -13.95 12.48
N VAL A 117 6.73 -13.39 13.16
CA VAL A 117 8.14 -13.44 12.75
C VAL A 117 9.08 -13.91 13.87
N CYS A 118 8.59 -13.97 15.11
CA CYS A 118 9.34 -14.46 16.26
C CYS A 118 8.35 -15.09 17.26
N ASP A 119 8.59 -16.34 17.61
CA ASP A 119 7.79 -17.14 18.55
C ASP A 119 8.42 -17.22 19.94
N LEU A 120 9.58 -16.56 20.17
CA LEU A 120 10.22 -16.50 21.47
C LEU A 120 9.41 -15.62 22.44
N PRO A 121 8.98 -16.14 23.60
CA PRO A 121 8.31 -15.35 24.60
C PRO A 121 9.17 -14.15 25.05
N GLY A 122 8.57 -12.96 25.12
CA GLY A 122 9.26 -11.72 25.53
C GLY A 122 10.09 -11.04 24.44
N ALA A 123 10.10 -11.57 23.21
CA ALA A 123 10.82 -10.95 22.09
C ALA A 123 10.08 -9.77 21.44
N GLU A 124 8.82 -9.53 21.79
CA GLU A 124 7.92 -8.60 21.09
C GLU A 124 8.47 -7.17 21.06
N GLU A 125 8.98 -6.69 22.19
CA GLU A 125 9.56 -5.34 22.31
C GLU A 125 10.82 -5.22 21.42
N SER A 126 11.72 -6.19 21.50
CA SER A 126 12.96 -6.22 20.73
C SER A 126 12.70 -6.23 19.23
N VAL A 127 11.78 -7.09 18.77
CA VAL A 127 11.37 -7.18 17.35
C VAL A 127 10.76 -5.85 16.88
N ARG A 128 9.86 -5.26 17.67
CA ARG A 128 9.23 -3.97 17.36
C ARG A 128 10.26 -2.85 17.28
N LYS A 129 11.16 -2.74 18.27
CA LYS A 129 12.22 -1.73 18.32
C LYS A 129 13.15 -1.82 17.11
N LEU A 130 13.60 -3.04 16.77
CA LEU A 130 14.44 -3.25 15.58
C LEU A 130 13.72 -2.90 14.29
N ALA A 131 12.47 -3.34 14.13
CA ALA A 131 11.68 -3.05 12.93
C ALA A 131 11.41 -1.54 12.79
N THR A 132 11.15 -0.82 13.88
CA THR A 132 10.97 0.64 13.87
C THR A 132 12.25 1.35 13.45
N ARG A 133 13.41 0.93 13.95
CA ARG A 133 14.71 1.49 13.54
C ARG A 133 14.95 1.31 12.03
N LEU A 134 14.74 0.11 11.51
CA LEU A 134 14.94 -0.19 10.08
C LEU A 134 13.93 0.57 9.19
N LEU A 135 12.71 0.78 9.69
CA LEU A 135 11.72 1.63 9.01
C LEU A 135 12.17 3.09 8.98
N PHE A 136 12.77 3.60 10.06
CA PHE A 136 13.33 4.97 10.10
C PHE A 136 14.47 5.15 9.11
N GLU A 137 15.35 4.17 8.95
CA GLU A 137 16.40 4.20 7.92
C GLU A 137 15.78 4.34 6.52
N SER A 138 14.67 3.61 6.26
CA SER A 138 13.94 3.74 5.00
C SER A 138 13.26 5.11 4.85
N PHE A 139 12.66 5.65 5.91
CA PHE A 139 12.05 6.99 5.88
C PHE A 139 13.08 8.09 5.69
N ALA A 140 14.28 7.98 6.28
CA ALA A 140 15.38 8.94 6.08
C ALA A 140 15.82 8.99 4.61
N ILE A 141 15.93 7.85 3.95
CA ILE A 141 16.23 7.79 2.51
C ILE A 141 15.10 8.45 1.69
N ALA A 142 13.84 8.12 2.00
CA ALA A 142 12.71 8.71 1.30
C ALA A 142 12.62 10.23 1.53
N ASP A 143 12.93 10.70 2.74
CA ASP A 143 12.94 12.12 3.09
C ASP A 143 13.94 12.91 2.24
N THR A 144 15.15 12.35 2.08
CA THR A 144 16.18 12.90 1.17
C THR A 144 15.71 12.88 -0.30
N MET A 145 15.07 11.80 -0.75
CA MET A 145 14.57 11.70 -2.13
C MET A 145 13.46 12.74 -2.43
N LEU A 146 12.69 13.12 -1.42
CA LEU A 146 11.58 14.07 -1.51
C LEU A 146 11.99 15.51 -1.18
N GLU A 147 13.24 15.77 -0.80
CA GLU A 147 13.69 17.11 -0.46
C GLU A 147 13.54 18.08 -1.65
N GLY A 148 12.78 19.15 -1.43
CA GLY A 148 12.47 20.15 -2.46
C GLY A 148 11.54 19.66 -3.58
N ARG A 149 10.88 18.52 -3.40
CA ARG A 149 10.00 17.91 -4.41
C ARG A 149 8.58 17.72 -3.88
N GLU A 150 7.62 17.80 -4.80
CA GLU A 150 6.23 17.46 -4.49
C GLU A 150 5.96 15.95 -4.51
N TYR A 151 6.63 15.22 -5.42
CA TYR A 151 6.51 13.79 -5.68
C TYR A 151 7.89 13.20 -5.93
N PHE A 152 8.00 11.87 -5.97
CA PHE A 152 9.27 11.20 -6.33
C PHE A 152 9.74 11.54 -7.74
N PHE A 153 8.81 11.90 -8.62
CA PHE A 153 9.07 12.36 -9.99
C PHE A 153 8.47 13.76 -10.21
N ASP A 154 8.35 14.20 -11.46
CA ASP A 154 7.77 15.49 -11.84
C ASP A 154 6.24 15.58 -11.60
N HIS A 155 5.60 14.44 -11.37
CA HIS A 155 4.17 14.32 -11.12
C HIS A 155 3.88 13.14 -10.21
N PHE A 156 2.62 13.03 -9.75
CA PHE A 156 2.15 11.89 -8.98
C PHE A 156 2.23 10.58 -9.77
N THR A 157 2.81 9.54 -9.15
CA THR A 157 2.95 8.20 -9.71
C THR A 157 2.45 7.13 -8.73
N ALA A 158 2.42 5.87 -9.17
CA ALA A 158 2.13 4.74 -8.30
C ALA A 158 3.13 4.59 -7.15
N ALA A 159 4.38 5.06 -7.31
CA ALA A 159 5.39 5.09 -6.27
C ALA A 159 4.94 5.96 -5.08
N ASP A 160 4.38 7.14 -5.36
CA ASP A 160 3.85 8.06 -4.34
C ASP A 160 2.67 7.43 -3.59
N ALA A 161 1.77 6.75 -4.30
CA ALA A 161 0.63 6.05 -3.68
C ALA A 161 1.10 4.91 -2.74
N HIS A 162 2.15 4.18 -3.12
CA HIS A 162 2.67 3.09 -2.29
C HIS A 162 3.41 3.62 -1.06
N PHE A 163 4.24 4.63 -1.25
CA PHE A 163 4.92 5.28 -0.14
C PHE A 163 3.93 5.94 0.83
N PHE A 164 2.90 6.61 0.32
CA PHE A 164 1.81 7.15 1.14
C PHE A 164 1.21 6.09 2.07
N TRP A 165 0.91 4.89 1.53
CA TRP A 165 0.41 3.81 2.36
C TRP A 165 1.43 3.37 3.43
N CYS A 166 2.71 3.24 3.08
CA CYS A 166 3.76 2.87 4.03
C CYS A 166 3.87 3.89 5.17
N PHE A 167 3.92 5.17 4.84
CA PHE A 167 4.06 6.26 5.81
C PHE A 167 2.84 6.36 6.72
N ARG A 168 1.63 6.37 6.12
CA ARG A 168 0.36 6.33 6.86
C ARG A 168 0.29 5.13 7.80
N ARG A 169 0.69 3.95 7.33
CA ARG A 169 0.64 2.74 8.14
C ARG A 169 1.59 2.81 9.32
N GLY A 170 2.76 3.38 9.14
CA GLY A 170 3.71 3.67 10.22
C GLY A 170 3.06 4.51 11.33
N GLN A 171 2.44 5.62 10.96
CA GLN A 171 1.74 6.50 11.89
C GLN A 171 0.59 5.78 12.64
N GLN A 172 -0.22 4.99 11.94
CA GLN A 172 -1.29 4.18 12.54
C GLN A 172 -0.77 3.14 13.55
N LEU A 173 0.47 2.70 13.42
CA LEU A 173 1.15 1.77 14.32
C LEU A 173 1.90 2.47 15.45
N GLY A 174 1.76 3.79 15.58
CA GLY A 174 2.37 4.60 16.63
C GLY A 174 3.84 4.95 16.37
N VAL A 175 4.30 4.85 15.13
CA VAL A 175 5.66 5.27 14.75
C VAL A 175 5.68 6.79 14.61
N ASP A 176 6.46 7.47 15.42
CA ASP A 176 6.64 8.92 15.32
C ASP A 176 7.62 9.26 14.17
N ALA A 177 7.05 9.58 13.04
CA ALA A 177 7.78 9.97 11.83
C ALA A 177 7.83 11.51 11.60
N SER A 178 7.50 12.32 12.62
CA SER A 178 7.42 13.80 12.52
C SER A 178 8.76 14.48 12.20
N GLY A 179 9.88 13.79 12.44
CA GLY A 179 11.22 14.26 12.11
C GLY A 179 11.54 14.28 10.61
N PHE A 180 10.83 13.48 9.80
CA PHE A 180 11.04 13.38 8.35
C PHE A 180 10.18 14.42 7.62
N LYS A 181 10.68 15.64 7.51
CA LYS A 181 9.90 16.82 7.08
C LYS A 181 9.39 16.72 5.66
N SER A 182 10.19 16.23 4.73
CA SER A 182 9.80 16.05 3.33
C SER A 182 8.76 14.94 3.18
N CYS A 183 8.90 13.84 3.93
CA CYS A 183 7.90 12.78 3.99
C CYS A 183 6.58 13.26 4.58
N VAL A 184 6.60 14.07 5.63
CA VAL A 184 5.40 14.68 6.23
C VAL A 184 4.70 15.58 5.21
N ALA A 185 5.44 16.49 4.55
CA ALA A 185 4.88 17.39 3.53
C ALA A 185 4.27 16.61 2.35
N HIS A 186 4.94 15.54 1.89
CA HIS A 186 4.42 14.64 0.86
C HIS A 186 3.13 13.95 1.32
N PHE A 187 3.12 13.41 2.54
CA PHE A 187 1.95 12.74 3.12
C PHE A 187 0.74 13.68 3.21
N GLU A 188 0.91 14.90 3.73
CA GLU A 188 -0.15 15.91 3.87
C GLU A 188 -0.72 16.32 2.51
N ARG A 189 0.15 16.54 1.51
CA ARG A 189 -0.24 16.82 0.13
C ARG A 189 -1.09 15.69 -0.44
N LEU A 190 -0.65 14.46 -0.31
CA LEU A 190 -1.38 13.30 -0.83
C LEU A 190 -2.68 13.05 -0.07
N GLN A 191 -2.72 13.30 1.24
CA GLN A 191 -3.92 13.13 2.04
C GLN A 191 -5.08 14.00 1.52
N SER A 192 -4.80 15.17 0.95
CA SER A 192 -5.81 16.06 0.37
C SER A 192 -6.25 15.65 -1.05
N ARG A 193 -5.57 14.69 -1.68
CA ARG A 193 -5.85 14.26 -3.06
C ARG A 193 -7.21 13.55 -3.16
N PRO A 194 -8.06 13.87 -4.16
CA PRO A 194 -9.42 13.32 -4.25
C PRO A 194 -9.48 11.78 -4.26
N SER A 195 -8.55 11.12 -4.94
CA SER A 195 -8.47 9.64 -4.98
C SER A 195 -8.14 9.04 -3.61
N ILE A 196 -7.26 9.70 -2.86
CA ILE A 196 -6.92 9.32 -1.48
C ILE A 196 -8.12 9.54 -0.56
N GLN A 197 -8.78 10.70 -0.62
CA GLN A 197 -9.97 10.99 0.17
C GLN A 197 -11.08 9.95 -0.10
N LYS A 198 -11.26 9.58 -1.37
CA LYS A 198 -12.23 8.55 -1.76
C LYS A 198 -11.95 7.20 -1.08
N VAL A 199 -10.71 6.71 -1.12
CA VAL A 199 -10.38 5.43 -0.49
C VAL A 199 -10.43 5.50 1.03
N LEU A 200 -10.05 6.62 1.65
CA LEU A 200 -10.13 6.79 3.10
C LEU A 200 -11.59 6.81 3.59
N GLY A 201 -12.48 7.47 2.86
CA GLY A 201 -13.93 7.43 3.11
C GLY A 201 -14.50 6.02 2.97
N PHE A 202 -14.13 5.30 1.90
CA PHE A 202 -14.50 3.90 1.70
C PHE A 202 -13.97 3.01 2.84
N GLU A 203 -12.70 3.13 3.21
CA GLU A 203 -12.10 2.37 4.31
C GLU A 203 -12.85 2.56 5.62
N LYS A 204 -13.22 3.81 5.95
CA LYS A 204 -14.02 4.13 7.14
C LYS A 204 -15.36 3.39 7.12
N SER A 205 -16.08 3.39 6.00
CA SER A 205 -17.36 2.70 5.87
C SER A 205 -17.23 1.18 6.03
N VAL A 206 -16.17 0.59 5.47
CA VAL A 206 -15.89 -0.85 5.60
C VAL A 206 -15.56 -1.22 7.06
N LEU A 207 -14.77 -0.40 7.76
CA LEU A 207 -14.45 -0.63 9.17
C LEU A 207 -15.70 -0.56 10.05
N GLN A 208 -16.60 0.39 9.79
CA GLN A 208 -17.89 0.49 10.49
C GLN A 208 -18.74 -0.75 10.25
N LYS A 209 -18.86 -1.19 8.99
CA LYS A 209 -19.58 -2.42 8.64
C LYS A 209 -19.00 -3.66 9.34
N PHE A 210 -17.68 -3.78 9.44
CA PHE A 210 -17.04 -4.91 10.10
C PHE A 210 -17.24 -4.87 11.63
N ALA A 211 -17.28 -3.68 12.23
CA ALA A 211 -17.55 -3.51 13.65
C ALA A 211 -19.01 -3.87 14.02
N SER A 212 -19.98 -3.54 13.16
CA SER A 212 -21.40 -3.88 13.39
C SER A 212 -21.75 -5.34 13.11
N ALA A 213 -20.86 -6.09 12.43
CA ALA A 213 -21.04 -7.52 12.11
C ALA A 213 -20.22 -8.46 13.03
N ALA A 214 -19.58 -7.93 14.08
CA ALA A 214 -18.81 -8.65 15.07
C ALA A 214 -19.63 -8.97 16.30
#